data_ea511086176ed548c97e88cc29454ada
#
_entry.id   ea511086176ed548c97e88cc29454ada
#
_cell.length_a   1.000
_cell.length_b   1.000
_cell.length_c   1.000
_cell.angle_alpha   90.00
_cell.angle_beta   90.00
_cell.angle_gamma   90.00
#
_symmetry.space_group_name_H-M   'P 1'
#
loop_
_entity.id
_entity.type
_entity.pdbx_description
1 polymer ?
#
loop_
_entity_poly.entity_id
_entity_poly.type
_entity_poly.pdbx_seq_one_letter_code
_entity_poly.pdbx_strand_id
1 'polypeptide(L)'
;DVCSSDLFALDAATGKEKWKFDPQLKYNPTFQHITCRGVSYHETAAAAGAAGDAAPAMCARRIILPVNDGRLFALDADTGKPCPDFANNGELNLQSNMPYATPGHYEPTSPPVITDKVIVIAGAVTDNYSNREPSGVIRGFDVNSGKLLWAFDPGAKDPNAIPADEHHFVPNSPNSWAPAAYDAKLDIVYLPMGVSTPDIWGGDRTPEMERYASGLLALNASTGKLAWFYQTVHHDLWDMDVPAQPTLADITDKSGKKVPVIYVPTKTGNIFVLNRTNGELVVPAPEKPVPQGPAKGDRLSPTQPFSELTFRPEKKLTGADMWGATIYDQLVCRVMFHSLRYEGTFTPPSEQGTLVFPGNLGMFEWGGLAVDTDREIAIANPIALPFVSKLIPRGPGNPIEPPEGDKGGSGTESGVQPQYGVPFGEIGRA
;
A
#
# COMPACT_ATOMS: atom_id res chain seq x y z
N ASP A 1 -21.19 -3.18 11.08
CA ASP A 1 -20.46 -2.37 12.07
C ASP A 1 -19.06 -2.04 11.52
N VAL A 2 -18.82 -0.79 11.26
CA VAL A 2 -17.63 -0.31 10.50
C VAL A 2 -16.33 -0.50 11.28
N CYS A 3 -16.38 -0.87 12.55
CA CYS A 3 -15.23 -0.86 13.45
C CYS A 3 -14.94 -2.18 14.14
N SER A 4 -15.70 -3.25 13.88
CA SER A 4 -15.58 -4.47 14.69
C SER A 4 -14.52 -5.44 14.20
N SER A 5 -14.12 -5.40 12.92
CA SER A 5 -13.29 -6.43 12.26
C SER A 5 -13.77 -7.86 12.54
N ASP A 6 -15.05 -8.04 12.87
CA ASP A 6 -15.69 -9.34 13.11
C ASP A 6 -15.53 -10.24 11.88
N LEU A 7 -15.19 -11.50 12.11
CA LEU A 7 -15.08 -12.50 11.07
C LEU A 7 -16.24 -13.53 11.22
N PHE A 8 -16.94 -13.77 10.12
CA PHE A 8 -18.02 -14.74 10.05
C PHE A 8 -17.68 -15.87 9.08
N ALA A 9 -17.91 -17.11 9.46
CA ALA A 9 -17.96 -18.22 8.53
C ALA A 9 -19.42 -18.57 8.25
N LEU A 10 -19.76 -18.62 6.97
CA LEU A 10 -21.10 -18.96 6.51
C LEU A 10 -21.08 -20.27 5.73
N ASP A 11 -22.15 -21.03 5.83
CA ASP A 11 -22.39 -22.16 4.94
C ASP A 11 -22.65 -21.63 3.53
N ALA A 12 -21.86 -22.06 2.55
CA ALA A 12 -21.91 -21.53 1.20
C ALA A 12 -23.22 -21.79 0.46
N ALA A 13 -23.94 -22.85 0.81
CA ALA A 13 -25.23 -23.22 0.15
C ALA A 13 -26.42 -22.51 0.79
N THR A 14 -26.41 -22.31 2.10
CA THR A 14 -27.54 -21.82 2.87
C THR A 14 -27.40 -20.42 3.42
N GLY A 15 -26.19 -19.87 3.46
CA GLY A 15 -25.88 -18.60 4.10
C GLY A 15 -25.97 -18.63 5.64
N LYS A 16 -26.17 -19.79 6.25
CA LYS A 16 -26.24 -19.91 7.72
C LYS A 16 -24.88 -19.71 8.33
N GLU A 17 -24.82 -18.95 9.43
CA GLU A 17 -23.61 -18.79 10.23
C GLU A 17 -23.17 -20.13 10.81
N LYS A 18 -21.90 -20.46 10.63
CA LYS A 18 -21.23 -21.62 11.23
C LYS A 18 -20.53 -21.22 12.53
N TRP A 19 -19.82 -20.10 12.48
CA TRP A 19 -19.16 -19.50 13.63
C TRP A 19 -18.89 -18.01 13.38
N LYS A 20 -18.66 -17.30 14.47
CA LYS A 20 -18.22 -15.90 14.51
C LYS A 20 -16.99 -15.78 15.39
N PHE A 21 -16.05 -14.94 15.00
CA PHE A 21 -14.91 -14.50 15.81
C PHE A 21 -14.92 -12.98 15.90
N ASP A 22 -14.85 -12.46 17.13
CA ASP A 22 -14.72 -11.03 17.44
C ASP A 22 -13.32 -10.78 18.01
N PRO A 23 -12.43 -10.05 17.30
CA PRO A 23 -11.08 -9.72 17.78
C PRO A 23 -11.12 -8.69 18.90
N GLN A 24 -12.30 -8.19 19.29
CA GLN A 24 -12.51 -7.17 20.31
C GLN A 24 -11.69 -5.88 20.02
N LEU A 25 -11.71 -5.47 18.75
CA LEU A 25 -11.09 -4.23 18.35
C LEU A 25 -11.80 -3.06 19.02
N LYS A 26 -11.05 -2.30 19.83
CA LYS A 26 -11.56 -1.07 20.43
C LYS A 26 -11.37 0.08 19.45
N TYR A 27 -12.44 0.85 19.21
CA TYR A 27 -12.33 2.08 18.43
C TYR A 27 -11.25 2.97 18.99
N ASN A 28 -10.37 3.44 18.12
CA ASN A 28 -9.34 4.41 18.44
C ASN A 28 -9.39 5.53 17.38
N PRO A 29 -9.52 6.81 17.79
CA PRO A 29 -9.56 7.93 16.84
C PRO A 29 -8.25 8.13 16.07
N THR A 30 -7.18 7.43 16.43
CA THR A 30 -5.91 7.46 15.70
C THR A 30 -5.87 6.50 14.50
N PHE A 31 -6.86 5.62 14.35
CA PHE A 31 -6.97 4.78 13.15
C PHE A 31 -7.26 5.63 11.92
N GLN A 32 -6.40 5.52 10.91
CA GLN A 32 -6.59 6.19 9.63
C GLN A 32 -7.39 5.32 8.65
N HIS A 33 -7.12 4.02 8.63
CA HIS A 33 -7.70 3.09 7.67
C HIS A 33 -8.52 2.03 8.41
N ILE A 34 -9.80 2.30 8.66
CA ILE A 34 -10.72 1.32 9.24
C ILE A 34 -11.15 0.35 8.14
N THR A 35 -10.21 -0.46 7.65
CA THR A 35 -10.47 -1.38 6.55
C THR A 35 -9.74 -2.70 6.76
N CYS A 36 -10.41 -3.80 6.41
CA CYS A 36 -9.82 -5.13 6.28
C CYS A 36 -10.21 -5.65 4.90
N ARG A 37 -9.24 -5.79 3.98
CA ARG A 37 -9.51 -6.21 2.60
C ARG A 37 -9.69 -7.71 2.46
N GLY A 38 -9.51 -8.48 3.53
CA GLY A 38 -9.74 -9.91 3.52
C GLY A 38 -8.87 -10.68 4.50
N VAL A 39 -9.02 -11.99 4.46
CA VAL A 39 -8.29 -12.97 5.24
C VAL A 39 -7.61 -13.97 4.32
N SER A 40 -6.66 -14.73 4.85
CA SER A 40 -5.99 -15.79 4.09
C SER A 40 -6.24 -17.15 4.69
N TYR A 41 -6.23 -18.17 3.84
CA TYR A 41 -6.46 -19.56 4.22
C TYR A 41 -5.18 -20.38 4.07
N HIS A 42 -4.92 -21.26 5.02
CA HIS A 42 -3.87 -22.27 4.97
C HIS A 42 -4.39 -23.63 5.37
N GLU A 43 -3.92 -24.67 4.68
CA GLU A 43 -4.21 -26.06 5.00
C GLU A 43 -2.91 -26.86 5.03
N THR A 44 -2.68 -27.60 6.10
CA THR A 44 -1.50 -28.47 6.20
C THR A 44 -1.58 -29.63 5.22
N ALA A 45 -0.44 -30.09 4.71
CA ALA A 45 -0.37 -31.24 3.81
C ALA A 45 -1.02 -32.51 4.41
N ALA A 46 -0.97 -32.68 5.73
CA ALA A 46 -1.62 -33.77 6.43
C ALA A 46 -3.15 -33.67 6.40
N ALA A 47 -3.71 -32.46 6.46
CA ALA A 47 -5.16 -32.23 6.35
C ALA A 47 -5.62 -32.40 4.90
N ALA A 48 -4.87 -31.90 3.92
CA ALA A 48 -5.18 -32.03 2.50
C ALA A 48 -5.15 -33.51 2.00
N GLY A 49 -4.37 -34.36 2.64
CA GLY A 49 -4.25 -35.79 2.33
C GLY A 49 -5.17 -36.71 3.12
N ALA A 50 -5.96 -36.22 4.09
CA ALA A 50 -6.86 -37.02 4.91
C ALA A 50 -8.11 -37.44 4.09
N ALA A 51 -8.03 -38.61 3.46
CA ALA A 51 -9.18 -39.26 2.83
C ALA A 51 -9.92 -40.06 3.93
N GLY A 52 -11.11 -39.58 4.35
CA GLY A 52 -11.96 -40.29 5.30
C GLY A 52 -12.81 -39.36 6.18
N ASP A 53 -13.80 -39.94 6.87
CA ASP A 53 -14.76 -39.23 7.74
C ASP A 53 -14.16 -38.74 9.08
N ALA A 54 -12.85 -38.85 9.31
CA ALA A 54 -12.23 -38.34 10.51
C ALA A 54 -12.15 -36.80 10.45
N ALA A 55 -12.70 -36.13 11.46
CA ALA A 55 -12.56 -34.68 11.59
C ALA A 55 -11.06 -34.32 11.65
N PRO A 56 -10.60 -33.31 10.87
CA PRO A 56 -9.21 -32.88 10.89
C PRO A 56 -8.82 -32.45 12.31
N ALA A 57 -7.54 -32.59 12.63
CA ALA A 57 -7.01 -32.07 13.88
C ALA A 57 -7.25 -30.56 13.96
N MET A 58 -7.50 -30.05 15.17
CA MET A 58 -7.66 -28.62 15.41
C MET A 58 -6.51 -27.84 14.77
N CYS A 59 -6.83 -26.77 14.05
CA CYS A 59 -5.88 -25.91 13.32
C CYS A 59 -5.09 -26.58 12.20
N ALA A 60 -5.51 -27.77 11.74
CA ALA A 60 -4.99 -28.33 10.49
C ALA A 60 -5.37 -27.46 9.28
N ARG A 61 -6.49 -26.74 9.39
CA ARG A 61 -6.96 -25.69 8.48
C ARG A 61 -7.06 -24.38 9.26
N ARG A 62 -6.47 -23.31 8.72
CA ARG A 62 -6.35 -22.02 9.42
C ARG A 62 -6.86 -20.87 8.58
N ILE A 63 -7.51 -19.93 9.23
CA ILE A 63 -7.76 -18.58 8.71
C ILE A 63 -6.76 -17.64 9.39
N ILE A 64 -6.04 -16.87 8.58
CA ILE A 64 -5.12 -15.84 9.07
C ILE A 64 -5.78 -14.48 8.90
N LEU A 65 -6.10 -13.84 10.02
CA LEU A 65 -6.86 -12.59 10.10
C LEU A 65 -5.95 -11.45 10.59
N PRO A 66 -5.62 -10.46 9.75
CA PRO A 66 -5.00 -9.22 10.20
C PRO A 66 -6.05 -8.29 10.83
N VAL A 67 -5.66 -7.56 11.87
CA VAL A 67 -6.52 -6.60 12.58
C VAL A 67 -5.81 -5.24 12.64
N ASN A 68 -6.57 -4.16 12.44
CA ASN A 68 -6.04 -2.79 12.29
C ASN A 68 -5.24 -2.25 13.50
N ASP A 69 -5.35 -2.88 14.66
CA ASP A 69 -4.53 -2.53 15.83
C ASP A 69 -3.13 -3.18 15.83
N GLY A 70 -2.74 -3.80 14.73
CA GLY A 70 -1.42 -4.45 14.58
C GLY A 70 -1.35 -5.86 15.16
N ARG A 71 -2.50 -6.54 15.34
CA ARG A 71 -2.56 -7.96 15.68
C ARG A 71 -2.79 -8.82 14.44
N LEU A 72 -2.31 -10.06 14.50
CA LEU A 72 -2.57 -11.09 13.51
C LEU A 72 -3.07 -12.35 14.24
N PHE A 73 -4.25 -12.84 13.86
CA PHE A 73 -4.80 -14.06 14.43
C PHE A 73 -4.67 -15.24 13.47
N ALA A 74 -4.37 -16.42 14.03
CA ALA A 74 -4.56 -17.70 13.39
C ALA A 74 -5.75 -18.40 14.04
N LEU A 75 -6.80 -18.64 13.27
CA LEU A 75 -8.06 -19.26 13.72
C LEU A 75 -8.24 -20.61 13.04
N ASP A 76 -8.74 -21.58 13.78
CA ASP A 76 -9.21 -22.85 13.21
C ASP A 76 -10.37 -22.59 12.24
N ALA A 77 -10.23 -23.00 11.00
CA ALA A 77 -11.19 -22.69 9.94
C ALA A 77 -12.57 -23.36 10.14
N ASP A 78 -12.62 -24.44 10.90
CA ASP A 78 -13.86 -25.19 11.15
C ASP A 78 -14.66 -24.62 12.32
N THR A 79 -13.96 -24.06 13.31
CA THR A 79 -14.58 -23.67 14.60
C THR A 79 -14.47 -22.18 14.93
N GLY A 80 -13.62 -21.41 14.21
CA GLY A 80 -13.33 -20.02 14.52
C GLY A 80 -12.52 -19.77 15.78
N LYS A 81 -12.03 -20.82 16.45
CA LYS A 81 -11.26 -20.70 17.68
C LYS A 81 -9.80 -20.37 17.37
N PRO A 82 -9.14 -19.53 18.20
CA PRO A 82 -7.71 -19.28 18.06
C PRO A 82 -6.86 -20.56 18.14
N CYS A 83 -5.83 -20.65 17.31
CA CYS A 83 -4.92 -21.77 17.24
C CYS A 83 -3.88 -21.71 18.36
N PRO A 84 -3.92 -22.60 19.35
CA PRO A 84 -3.06 -22.48 20.55
C PRO A 84 -1.57 -22.69 20.28
N ASP A 85 -1.21 -23.29 19.17
CA ASP A 85 0.17 -23.54 18.73
C ASP A 85 0.78 -22.35 17.97
N PHE A 86 -0.03 -21.32 17.64
CA PHE A 86 0.43 -20.13 16.93
C PHE A 86 0.71 -19.00 17.92
N ALA A 87 1.93 -18.48 17.91
CA ALA A 87 2.41 -17.35 18.71
C ALA A 87 1.90 -17.39 20.17
N ASN A 88 1.17 -16.38 20.62
CA ASN A 88 0.57 -16.36 21.95
C ASN A 88 -0.90 -16.83 21.87
N ASN A 89 -1.11 -18.15 21.91
CA ASN A 89 -2.45 -18.77 21.84
C ASN A 89 -3.30 -18.26 20.68
N GLY A 90 -2.73 -18.21 19.49
CA GLY A 90 -3.42 -17.79 18.26
C GLY A 90 -3.28 -16.32 17.91
N GLU A 91 -2.59 -15.53 18.72
CA GLU A 91 -2.40 -14.09 18.51
C GLU A 91 -0.92 -13.74 18.38
N LEU A 92 -0.56 -13.04 17.31
CA LEU A 92 0.75 -12.48 17.04
C LEU A 92 0.69 -10.95 17.08
N ASN A 93 1.60 -10.32 17.85
CA ASN A 93 1.76 -8.87 17.89
C ASN A 93 2.71 -8.41 16.77
N LEU A 94 2.19 -7.69 15.79
CA LEU A 94 2.95 -7.12 14.69
C LEU A 94 3.66 -5.81 15.05
N GLN A 95 3.43 -5.24 16.22
CA GLN A 95 4.11 -4.03 16.67
C GLN A 95 5.47 -4.30 17.34
N SER A 96 5.87 -5.56 17.44
CA SER A 96 7.20 -5.93 17.97
C SER A 96 8.31 -5.31 17.13
N ASN A 97 9.30 -4.70 17.79
CA ASN A 97 10.42 -3.96 17.18
C ASN A 97 10.02 -2.77 16.30
N MET A 98 8.76 -2.31 16.35
CA MET A 98 8.37 -1.09 15.66
C MET A 98 8.86 0.15 16.42
N PRO A 99 9.47 1.14 15.73
CA PRO A 99 9.65 2.46 16.31
C PRO A 99 8.28 3.13 16.49
N TYR A 100 8.14 4.00 17.47
CA TYR A 100 6.93 4.81 17.65
C TYR A 100 5.63 3.99 17.58
N ALA A 101 5.56 2.89 18.34
CA ALA A 101 4.43 1.95 18.33
C ALA A 101 3.15 2.57 18.95
N THR A 102 2.65 3.66 18.35
CA THR A 102 1.39 4.29 18.70
C THR A 102 0.24 3.43 18.17
N PRO A 103 -0.77 3.10 18.98
CA PRO A 103 -1.92 2.34 18.51
C PRO A 103 -2.59 3.01 17.31
N GLY A 104 -2.82 2.26 16.23
CA GLY A 104 -3.43 2.75 15.00
C GLY A 104 -2.47 3.44 14.02
N HIS A 105 -1.17 3.51 14.31
CA HIS A 105 -0.17 4.06 13.38
C HIS A 105 0.49 3.00 12.47
N TYR A 106 0.28 1.72 12.76
CA TYR A 106 0.60 0.60 11.87
C TYR A 106 -0.62 -0.28 11.70
N GLU A 107 -1.14 -0.37 10.51
CA GLU A 107 -2.40 -1.04 10.18
C GLU A 107 -2.19 -2.08 9.07
N PRO A 108 -2.27 -3.39 9.36
CA PRO A 108 -2.23 -4.43 8.33
C PRO A 108 -3.58 -4.49 7.61
N THR A 109 -3.76 -3.65 6.60
CA THR A 109 -5.05 -3.44 5.91
C THR A 109 -5.37 -4.46 4.82
N SER A 110 -4.43 -5.34 4.47
CA SER A 110 -4.59 -6.31 3.38
C SER A 110 -4.34 -7.74 3.86
N PRO A 111 -4.96 -8.74 3.21
CA PRO A 111 -4.73 -10.13 3.56
C PRO A 111 -3.25 -10.49 3.35
N PRO A 112 -2.62 -11.23 4.28
CA PRO A 112 -1.25 -11.68 4.10
C PRO A 112 -1.15 -12.71 2.95
N VAL A 113 0.00 -12.77 2.29
CA VAL A 113 0.30 -13.87 1.39
C VAL A 113 0.68 -15.10 2.21
N ILE A 114 0.10 -16.24 1.88
CA ILE A 114 0.39 -17.51 2.55
C ILE A 114 1.04 -18.49 1.55
N THR A 115 2.17 -19.04 1.95
CA THR A 115 2.81 -20.17 1.30
C THR A 115 2.62 -21.43 2.14
N ASP A 116 3.17 -22.56 1.73
CA ASP A 116 3.15 -23.78 2.55
C ASP A 116 3.79 -23.60 3.95
N LYS A 117 4.69 -22.63 4.11
CA LYS A 117 5.50 -22.44 5.32
C LYS A 117 5.49 -21.04 5.89
N VAL A 118 5.21 -20.03 5.09
CA VAL A 118 5.44 -18.63 5.45
C VAL A 118 4.17 -17.81 5.30
N ILE A 119 3.88 -17.00 6.31
CA ILE A 119 2.95 -15.87 6.26
C ILE A 119 3.78 -14.64 5.90
N VAL A 120 3.57 -14.04 4.73
CA VAL A 120 4.18 -12.76 4.37
C VAL A 120 3.18 -11.65 4.62
N ILE A 121 3.54 -10.70 5.48
CA ILE A 121 2.67 -9.58 5.86
C ILE A 121 3.40 -8.25 5.81
N ALA A 122 2.68 -7.23 5.37
CA ALA A 122 3.02 -5.82 5.41
C ALA A 122 1.81 -5.04 5.94
N GLY A 123 1.93 -3.72 6.05
CA GLY A 123 0.83 -2.89 6.50
C GLY A 123 1.01 -1.44 6.08
N ALA A 124 -0.06 -0.67 6.20
CA ALA A 124 -0.03 0.78 6.11
C ALA A 124 0.70 1.36 7.32
N VAL A 125 1.41 2.44 7.10
CA VAL A 125 1.96 3.32 8.14
C VAL A 125 1.18 4.63 8.06
N THR A 126 0.95 5.28 9.19
CA THR A 126 0.24 6.56 9.25
C THR A 126 0.78 7.57 8.25
N ASP A 127 -0.10 8.01 7.33
CA ASP A 127 0.24 8.98 6.31
C ASP A 127 0.26 10.39 6.89
N ASN A 128 1.24 11.17 6.50
CA ASN A 128 1.26 12.63 6.62
C ASN A 128 0.93 13.22 8.00
N TYR A 129 0.96 12.41 9.08
CA TYR A 129 0.83 12.93 10.42
C TYR A 129 2.16 13.50 10.91
N SER A 130 3.24 12.69 10.91
CA SER A 130 4.55 13.13 11.36
C SER A 130 5.71 12.39 10.69
N ASN A 131 6.94 12.83 10.98
CA ASN A 131 8.15 12.09 10.66
C ASN A 131 8.61 11.14 11.77
N ARG A 132 7.71 10.75 12.69
CA ARG A 132 7.95 9.82 13.81
C ARG A 132 6.92 8.70 13.80
N GLU A 133 6.90 7.97 12.70
CA GLU A 133 5.93 6.92 12.45
C GLU A 133 6.58 5.53 12.50
N PRO A 134 5.80 4.45 12.60
CA PRO A 134 6.29 3.10 12.51
C PRO A 134 7.09 2.82 11.23
N SER A 135 7.69 1.64 11.17
CA SER A 135 8.37 1.14 9.96
C SER A 135 7.38 0.49 9.01
N GLY A 136 7.60 0.66 7.69
CA GLY A 136 6.94 -0.10 6.64
C GLY A 136 7.53 -1.50 6.42
N VAL A 137 8.21 -2.06 7.40
CA VAL A 137 8.87 -3.37 7.31
C VAL A 137 7.91 -4.48 6.87
N ILE A 138 8.36 -5.30 5.92
CA ILE A 138 7.71 -6.51 5.45
C ILE A 138 8.30 -7.70 6.20
N ARG A 139 7.44 -8.59 6.69
CA ARG A 139 7.90 -9.72 7.53
C ARG A 139 7.34 -11.05 7.08
N GLY A 140 8.16 -12.07 7.17
CA GLY A 140 7.78 -13.46 6.97
C GLY A 140 7.77 -14.22 8.29
N PHE A 141 6.62 -14.82 8.63
CA PHE A 141 6.46 -15.64 9.84
C PHE A 141 6.17 -17.09 9.47
N ASP A 142 6.61 -18.02 10.31
CA ASP A 142 6.26 -19.43 10.17
C ASP A 142 4.74 -19.61 10.33
N VAL A 143 4.09 -20.27 9.38
CA VAL A 143 2.64 -20.39 9.31
C VAL A 143 2.04 -21.21 10.45
N ASN A 144 2.82 -22.10 11.07
CA ASN A 144 2.35 -22.93 12.17
C ASN A 144 2.59 -22.29 13.53
N SER A 145 3.80 -21.77 13.76
CA SER A 145 4.22 -21.28 15.07
C SER A 145 4.15 -19.76 15.24
N GLY A 146 3.98 -18.98 14.15
CA GLY A 146 4.06 -17.52 14.22
C GLY A 146 5.45 -16.95 14.48
N LYS A 147 6.50 -17.80 14.45
CA LYS A 147 7.88 -17.34 14.65
C LYS A 147 8.36 -16.50 13.47
N LEU A 148 8.99 -15.35 13.74
CA LEU A 148 9.63 -14.55 12.71
C LEU A 148 10.75 -15.35 12.03
N LEU A 149 10.68 -15.48 10.70
CA LEU A 149 11.66 -16.15 9.86
C LEU A 149 12.62 -15.16 9.20
N TRP A 150 12.07 -14.05 8.70
CA TRP A 150 12.81 -13.02 8.02
C TRP A 150 12.08 -11.67 8.09
N ALA A 151 12.84 -10.61 7.87
CA ALA A 151 12.32 -9.27 7.68
C ALA A 151 12.93 -8.64 6.42
N PHE A 152 12.23 -7.69 5.83
CA PHE A 152 12.73 -6.79 4.80
C PHE A 152 12.28 -5.37 5.15
N ASP A 153 13.20 -4.56 5.66
CA ASP A 153 12.95 -3.15 5.98
C ASP A 153 13.42 -2.26 4.82
N PRO A 154 12.52 -1.68 4.03
CA PRO A 154 12.87 -0.93 2.83
C PRO A 154 13.76 0.29 3.09
N GLY A 155 13.69 0.88 4.29
CA GLY A 155 14.49 2.05 4.68
C GLY A 155 15.85 1.72 5.29
N ALA A 156 16.16 0.45 5.53
CA ALA A 156 17.41 0.05 6.14
C ALA A 156 18.57 -0.05 5.14
N LYS A 157 19.80 0.16 5.61
CA LYS A 157 21.02 -0.08 4.80
C LYS A 157 21.13 -1.54 4.38
N ASP A 158 20.92 -2.45 5.34
CA ASP A 158 20.71 -3.88 5.09
C ASP A 158 19.23 -4.21 5.36
N PRO A 159 18.41 -4.33 4.30
CA PRO A 159 16.98 -4.57 4.46
C PRO A 159 16.63 -5.86 5.18
N ASN A 160 17.50 -6.86 5.14
CA ASN A 160 17.26 -8.16 5.78
C ASN A 160 17.76 -8.24 7.23
N ALA A 161 18.32 -7.18 7.78
CA ALA A 161 18.71 -7.14 9.18
C ALA A 161 17.47 -7.20 10.10
N ILE A 162 17.47 -8.14 11.03
CA ILE A 162 16.46 -8.22 12.10
C ILE A 162 17.04 -7.49 13.31
N PRO A 163 16.38 -6.42 13.81
CA PRO A 163 16.86 -5.71 15.00
C PRO A 163 16.93 -6.66 16.22
N ALA A 164 17.94 -6.48 17.05
CA ALA A 164 18.01 -7.13 18.36
C ALA A 164 16.93 -6.57 19.30
N ASP A 165 16.65 -7.27 20.41
CA ASP A 165 15.49 -7.04 21.29
C ASP A 165 15.26 -5.58 21.77
N GLU A 166 16.30 -4.76 21.84
CA GLU A 166 16.19 -3.35 22.26
C GLU A 166 16.28 -2.36 21.09
N HIS A 167 16.33 -2.86 19.85
CA HIS A 167 16.45 -2.05 18.66
C HIS A 167 15.18 -2.11 17.82
N HIS A 168 15.03 -1.12 16.95
CA HIS A 168 13.83 -0.98 16.12
C HIS A 168 14.18 -1.00 14.63
N PHE A 169 13.19 -1.35 13.81
CA PHE A 169 13.20 -1.11 12.37
C PHE A 169 13.29 0.39 12.09
N VAL A 170 13.59 0.74 10.84
CA VAL A 170 13.76 2.15 10.44
C VAL A 170 12.40 2.86 10.47
N PRO A 171 12.26 3.97 11.21
CA PRO A 171 11.01 4.74 11.20
C PRO A 171 10.72 5.33 9.84
N ASN A 172 9.44 5.51 9.53
CA ASN A 172 8.99 6.18 8.32
C ASN A 172 9.43 5.50 7.00
N SER A 173 9.90 4.26 7.05
CA SER A 173 10.34 3.55 5.83
C SER A 173 9.15 3.28 4.90
N PRO A 174 9.36 3.14 3.58
CA PRO A 174 8.31 2.82 2.63
C PRO A 174 7.49 1.61 3.06
N ASN A 175 6.18 1.69 2.89
CA ASN A 175 5.24 0.65 3.34
C ASN A 175 4.60 -0.08 2.16
N SER A 176 3.89 -1.17 2.44
CA SER A 176 3.07 -1.90 1.45
C SER A 176 1.71 -2.19 2.06
N TRP A 177 0.73 -1.37 1.74
CA TRP A 177 -0.62 -1.45 2.28
C TRP A 177 -1.60 -2.18 1.37
N ALA A 178 -1.36 -2.16 0.06
CA ALA A 178 -2.21 -2.81 -0.92
C ALA A 178 -2.01 -4.34 -0.92
N PRO A 179 -2.98 -5.12 -1.42
CA PRO A 179 -2.82 -6.57 -1.50
C PRO A 179 -1.62 -6.98 -2.37
N ALA A 180 -0.83 -7.92 -1.88
CA ALA A 180 0.29 -8.50 -2.60
C ALA A 180 -0.16 -9.67 -3.49
N ALA A 181 0.66 -10.02 -4.51
CA ALA A 181 0.47 -11.21 -5.33
C ALA A 181 1.60 -12.22 -5.09
N TYR A 182 1.37 -13.49 -5.39
CA TYR A 182 2.34 -14.56 -5.18
C TYR A 182 2.39 -15.53 -6.37
N ASP A 183 3.58 -15.83 -6.84
CA ASP A 183 3.84 -16.90 -7.81
C ASP A 183 4.51 -18.08 -7.11
N ALA A 184 3.73 -19.13 -6.86
CA ALA A 184 4.20 -20.32 -6.16
C ALA A 184 5.28 -21.11 -6.94
N LYS A 185 5.36 -20.99 -8.27
CA LYS A 185 6.37 -21.67 -9.08
C LYS A 185 7.74 -21.00 -8.96
N LEU A 186 7.73 -19.68 -8.81
CA LEU A 186 8.95 -18.87 -8.68
C LEU A 186 9.33 -18.66 -7.21
N ASP A 187 8.43 -18.94 -6.27
CA ASP A 187 8.51 -18.57 -4.85
C ASP A 187 8.75 -17.07 -4.66
N ILE A 188 8.06 -16.25 -5.46
CA ILE A 188 8.18 -14.79 -5.40
C ILE A 188 6.86 -14.17 -4.97
N VAL A 189 6.93 -13.31 -3.94
CA VAL A 189 5.86 -12.39 -3.55
C VAL A 189 6.12 -11.01 -4.16
N TYR A 190 5.08 -10.41 -4.73
CA TYR A 190 5.11 -9.09 -5.36
C TYR A 190 4.33 -8.11 -4.51
N LEU A 191 5.03 -7.13 -3.94
CA LEU A 191 4.51 -6.19 -2.97
C LEU A 191 4.42 -4.80 -3.62
N PRO A 192 3.19 -4.25 -3.73
CA PRO A 192 3.01 -2.86 -4.14
C PRO A 192 3.54 -1.93 -3.05
N MET A 193 4.49 -1.07 -3.40
CA MET A 193 5.14 -0.17 -2.44
C MET A 193 4.57 1.24 -2.51
N GLY A 194 4.34 1.79 -1.34
CA GLY A 194 4.08 3.20 -1.12
C GLY A 194 5.37 3.99 -0.91
N VAL A 195 5.22 5.23 -0.49
CA VAL A 195 6.30 6.15 -0.22
C VAL A 195 6.66 6.17 1.27
N SER A 196 7.77 6.80 1.63
CA SER A 196 8.10 7.12 3.02
C SER A 196 7.26 8.31 3.50
N THR A 197 6.64 8.19 4.68
CA THR A 197 5.87 9.30 5.26
C THR A 197 6.82 10.36 5.90
N PRO A 198 6.53 11.67 5.84
CA PRO A 198 5.40 12.29 5.13
C PRO A 198 5.53 12.24 3.61
N ASP A 199 4.39 12.12 2.91
CA ASP A 199 4.35 11.78 1.49
C ASP A 199 4.55 13.00 0.56
N ILE A 200 4.17 14.19 1.02
CA ILE A 200 4.03 15.38 0.16
C ILE A 200 5.27 16.29 0.21
N TRP A 201 6.20 16.03 1.12
CA TRP A 201 7.50 16.69 1.17
C TRP A 201 8.59 15.67 1.55
N GLY A 202 9.63 15.58 0.72
CA GLY A 202 10.63 14.50 0.80
C GLY A 202 12.06 14.98 1.01
N GLY A 203 12.27 16.25 1.43
CA GLY A 203 13.61 16.82 1.55
C GLY A 203 14.53 16.09 2.54
N ASP A 204 13.98 15.45 3.57
CA ASP A 204 14.75 14.72 4.59
C ASP A 204 14.83 13.20 4.32
N ARG A 205 14.21 12.70 3.23
CA ARG A 205 14.29 11.27 2.90
C ARG A 205 15.71 10.85 2.56
N THR A 206 16.14 9.75 3.18
CA THR A 206 17.47 9.18 2.90
C THR A 206 17.50 8.40 1.58
N PRO A 207 18.67 8.14 0.99
CA PRO A 207 18.78 7.30 -0.20
C PRO A 207 18.21 5.89 0.00
N GLU A 208 18.26 5.34 1.21
CA GLU A 208 17.68 4.05 1.56
C GLU A 208 16.16 4.09 1.50
N MET A 209 15.52 5.14 2.04
CA MET A 209 14.07 5.35 1.98
C MET A 209 13.56 5.52 0.55
N GLU A 210 14.34 6.13 -0.33
CA GLU A 210 13.98 6.30 -1.75
C GLU A 210 14.13 5.03 -2.57
N ARG A 211 15.01 4.12 -2.16
CA ARG A 211 15.47 2.97 -2.97
C ARG A 211 14.34 2.01 -3.33
N TYR A 212 13.38 1.80 -2.43
CA TYR A 212 12.27 0.86 -2.61
C TYR A 212 10.89 1.52 -2.47
N ALA A 213 10.82 2.85 -2.62
CA ALA A 213 9.58 3.61 -2.57
C ALA A 213 8.85 3.61 -3.91
N SER A 214 7.53 3.76 -3.88
CA SER A 214 6.62 3.96 -5.01
C SER A 214 6.94 3.07 -6.21
N GLY A 215 6.74 1.75 -6.04
CA GLY A 215 7.09 0.77 -7.06
C GLY A 215 6.60 -0.64 -6.77
N LEU A 216 7.10 -1.60 -7.50
CA LEU A 216 6.82 -3.02 -7.28
C LEU A 216 8.06 -3.73 -6.76
N LEU A 217 7.98 -4.25 -5.54
CA LEU A 217 9.02 -5.01 -4.87
C LEU A 217 8.74 -6.50 -5.01
N ALA A 218 9.71 -7.26 -5.51
CA ALA A 218 9.66 -8.71 -5.62
C ALA A 218 10.66 -9.35 -4.65
N LEU A 219 10.14 -10.13 -3.71
CA LEU A 219 10.95 -10.87 -2.74
C LEU A 219 10.76 -12.38 -2.91
N ASN A 220 11.80 -13.15 -2.65
CA ASN A 220 11.65 -14.59 -2.45
C ASN A 220 10.82 -14.80 -1.17
N ALA A 221 9.66 -15.44 -1.27
CA ALA A 221 8.71 -15.57 -0.17
C ALA A 221 9.26 -16.43 1.00
N SER A 222 10.08 -17.43 0.71
CA SER A 222 10.70 -18.30 1.73
C SER A 222 11.81 -17.63 2.52
N THR A 223 12.53 -16.65 1.94
CA THR A 223 13.76 -16.09 2.53
C THR A 223 13.75 -14.60 2.77
N GLY A 224 12.77 -13.86 2.24
CA GLY A 224 12.72 -12.40 2.29
C GLY A 224 13.79 -11.69 1.44
N LYS A 225 14.58 -12.43 0.65
CA LYS A 225 15.64 -11.83 -0.16
C LYS A 225 15.07 -11.15 -1.40
N LEU A 226 15.66 -10.01 -1.76
CA LEU A 226 15.31 -9.27 -2.95
C LEU A 226 15.53 -10.13 -4.22
N ALA A 227 14.48 -10.29 -5.03
CA ALA A 227 14.56 -10.82 -6.38
C ALA A 227 14.81 -9.67 -7.38
N TRP A 228 13.95 -8.66 -7.37
CA TRP A 228 14.07 -7.44 -8.16
C TRP A 228 13.13 -6.34 -7.63
N PHE A 229 13.34 -5.11 -8.10
CA PHE A 229 12.48 -3.96 -7.83
C PHE A 229 12.34 -3.11 -9.08
N TYR A 230 11.14 -2.60 -9.32
CA TYR A 230 10.85 -1.62 -10.37
C TYR A 230 10.16 -0.40 -9.77
N GLN A 231 10.77 0.78 -9.88
CA GLN A 231 10.21 2.03 -9.38
C GLN A 231 9.27 2.65 -10.40
N THR A 232 8.05 2.97 -9.99
CA THR A 232 7.01 3.56 -10.86
C THR A 232 6.97 5.08 -10.79
N VAL A 233 7.44 5.66 -9.68
CA VAL A 233 7.59 7.11 -9.48
C VAL A 233 8.89 7.39 -8.75
N HIS A 234 9.75 8.25 -9.32
CA HIS A 234 11.00 8.68 -8.71
C HIS A 234 10.75 9.85 -7.77
N HIS A 235 11.27 9.79 -6.56
CA HIS A 235 11.11 10.81 -5.53
C HIS A 235 9.67 11.35 -5.47
N ASP A 236 8.78 10.48 -5.05
CA ASP A 236 7.35 10.72 -5.04
C ASP A 236 6.97 11.81 -4.01
N LEU A 237 6.35 12.88 -4.47
CA LEU A 237 5.83 14.00 -3.67
C LEU A 237 4.32 14.19 -3.87
N TRP A 238 3.64 13.22 -4.45
CA TRP A 238 2.24 13.31 -4.85
C TRP A 238 1.39 12.20 -4.25
N ASP A 239 1.99 11.32 -3.43
CA ASP A 239 1.35 10.11 -2.93
C ASP A 239 0.86 9.23 -4.10
N MET A 240 1.78 8.97 -5.06
CA MET A 240 1.53 8.15 -6.26
C MET A 240 2.06 6.72 -6.11
N ASP A 241 1.88 6.14 -4.95
CA ASP A 241 2.23 4.75 -4.67
C ASP A 241 1.48 3.74 -5.58
N VAL A 242 1.85 2.47 -5.47
CA VAL A 242 1.15 1.39 -6.19
C VAL A 242 -0.01 0.91 -5.31
N PRO A 243 -1.28 1.22 -5.66
CA PRO A 243 -2.40 1.06 -4.73
C PRO A 243 -3.14 -0.27 -4.87
N ALA A 244 -2.77 -1.09 -5.86
CA ALA A 244 -3.55 -2.25 -6.27
C ALA A 244 -2.76 -3.54 -6.24
N GLN A 245 -3.47 -4.66 -6.06
CA GLN A 245 -2.88 -5.98 -6.24
C GLN A 245 -2.33 -6.13 -7.67
N PRO A 246 -1.04 -6.45 -7.84
CA PRO A 246 -0.49 -6.75 -9.15
C PRO A 246 -1.11 -8.02 -9.73
N THR A 247 -1.42 -8.03 -11.02
CA THR A 247 -2.10 -9.16 -11.66
C THR A 247 -1.13 -9.98 -12.48
N LEU A 248 -0.97 -11.25 -12.12
CA LEU A 248 -0.12 -12.21 -12.84
C LEU A 248 -0.85 -12.79 -14.03
N ALA A 249 -0.16 -12.87 -15.18
CA ALA A 249 -0.67 -13.53 -16.37
C ALA A 249 0.49 -14.11 -17.20
N ASP A 250 0.16 -15.05 -18.09
CA ASP A 250 1.03 -15.51 -19.16
C ASP A 250 0.44 -15.05 -20.48
N ILE A 251 1.12 -14.12 -21.15
CA ILE A 251 0.67 -13.59 -22.45
C ILE A 251 1.46 -14.21 -23.60
N THR A 252 0.90 -14.15 -24.79
CA THR A 252 1.60 -14.55 -26.00
C THR A 252 2.19 -13.32 -26.68
N ASP A 253 3.52 -13.27 -26.82
CA ASP A 253 4.18 -12.17 -27.52
C ASP A 253 3.98 -12.26 -29.06
N LYS A 254 4.44 -11.24 -29.79
CA LYS A 254 4.32 -11.19 -31.27
C LYS A 254 5.05 -12.31 -31.97
N SER A 255 5.95 -13.04 -31.31
CA SER A 255 6.65 -14.20 -31.84
C SER A 255 5.93 -15.54 -31.58
N GLY A 256 4.82 -15.50 -30.83
CA GLY A 256 4.08 -16.67 -30.38
C GLY A 256 4.63 -17.33 -29.11
N LYS A 257 5.61 -16.72 -28.45
CA LYS A 257 6.21 -17.22 -27.20
C LYS A 257 5.38 -16.79 -26.01
N LYS A 258 5.15 -17.69 -25.05
CA LYS A 258 4.56 -17.36 -23.76
C LYS A 258 5.56 -16.59 -22.90
N VAL A 259 5.13 -15.43 -22.40
CA VAL A 259 5.91 -14.53 -21.51
C VAL A 259 5.16 -14.41 -20.21
N PRO A 260 5.80 -14.74 -19.07
CA PRO A 260 5.21 -14.56 -17.76
C PRO A 260 5.25 -13.07 -17.39
N VAL A 261 4.08 -12.43 -17.30
CA VAL A 261 3.97 -11.01 -17.03
C VAL A 261 3.28 -10.73 -15.70
N ILE A 262 3.51 -9.53 -15.19
CA ILE A 262 2.78 -8.93 -14.09
C ILE A 262 2.33 -7.54 -14.51
N TYR A 263 1.03 -7.27 -14.37
CA TYR A 263 0.43 -5.96 -14.60
C TYR A 263 0.41 -5.17 -13.30
N VAL A 264 0.89 -3.94 -13.36
CA VAL A 264 1.03 -3.04 -12.21
C VAL A 264 0.25 -1.76 -12.50
N PRO A 265 -1.05 -1.70 -12.17
CA PRO A 265 -1.82 -0.47 -12.29
C PRO A 265 -1.42 0.51 -11.18
N THR A 266 -1.29 1.79 -11.52
CA THR A 266 -0.76 2.82 -10.62
C THR A 266 -1.68 4.04 -10.52
N LYS A 267 -1.58 4.79 -9.42
CA LYS A 267 -2.33 6.04 -9.22
C LYS A 267 -2.13 7.03 -10.37
N THR A 268 -0.98 7.02 -11.04
CA THR A 268 -0.71 7.87 -12.21
C THR A 268 -1.53 7.53 -13.47
N GLY A 269 -2.25 6.40 -13.48
CA GLY A 269 -2.97 5.90 -14.64
C GLY A 269 -2.11 5.09 -15.61
N ASN A 270 -0.82 4.96 -15.35
CA ASN A 270 0.05 4.04 -16.07
C ASN A 270 -0.22 2.60 -15.59
N ILE A 271 -0.14 1.65 -16.51
CA ILE A 271 -0.06 0.23 -16.20
C ILE A 271 1.33 -0.24 -16.65
N PHE A 272 2.20 -0.54 -15.72
CA PHE A 272 3.49 -1.13 -16.06
C PHE A 272 3.32 -2.62 -16.26
N VAL A 273 3.88 -3.15 -17.34
CA VAL A 273 3.85 -4.58 -17.65
C VAL A 273 5.29 -5.09 -17.63
N LEU A 274 5.57 -5.91 -16.62
CA LEU A 274 6.91 -6.42 -16.35
C LEU A 274 6.96 -7.92 -16.55
N ASN A 275 8.11 -8.44 -16.93
CA ASN A 275 8.40 -9.87 -16.82
C ASN A 275 8.51 -10.21 -15.32
N ARG A 276 7.59 -11.03 -14.79
CA ARG A 276 7.52 -11.31 -13.36
C ARG A 276 8.70 -12.10 -12.80
N THR A 277 9.56 -12.66 -13.67
CA THR A 277 10.74 -13.40 -13.23
C THR A 277 11.93 -12.50 -12.89
N ASN A 278 12.06 -11.35 -13.58
CA ASN A 278 13.26 -10.52 -13.48
C ASN A 278 13.00 -9.00 -13.43
N GLY A 279 11.73 -8.57 -13.51
CA GLY A 279 11.35 -7.15 -13.43
C GLY A 279 11.61 -6.33 -14.71
N GLU A 280 12.02 -6.95 -15.82
CA GLU A 280 12.22 -6.23 -17.07
C GLU A 280 10.89 -5.78 -17.69
N LEU A 281 10.89 -4.58 -18.29
CA LEU A 281 9.72 -4.07 -18.99
C LEU A 281 9.38 -4.91 -20.22
N VAL A 282 8.14 -5.36 -20.30
CA VAL A 282 7.55 -6.02 -21.48
C VAL A 282 6.86 -4.99 -22.38
N VAL A 283 6.20 -3.99 -21.75
CA VAL A 283 5.69 -2.81 -22.44
C VAL A 283 6.61 -1.64 -22.14
N PRO A 284 7.09 -0.89 -23.15
CA PRO A 284 8.00 0.22 -22.94
C PRO A 284 7.42 1.28 -21.99
N ALA A 285 8.28 1.83 -21.14
CA ALA A 285 7.96 2.94 -20.24
C ALA A 285 9.12 3.95 -20.25
N PRO A 286 9.26 4.75 -21.33
CA PRO A 286 10.36 5.70 -21.47
C PRO A 286 10.31 6.78 -20.39
N GLU A 287 11.49 7.18 -19.93
CA GLU A 287 11.69 8.37 -19.09
C GLU A 287 11.37 9.64 -19.87
N LYS A 288 10.50 10.49 -19.30
CA LYS A 288 10.15 11.79 -19.90
C LYS A 288 10.37 12.91 -18.90
N PRO A 289 10.86 14.08 -19.36
CA PRO A 289 11.00 15.27 -18.52
C PRO A 289 9.66 15.66 -17.86
N VAL A 290 9.74 16.10 -16.60
CA VAL A 290 8.58 16.54 -15.81
C VAL A 290 8.78 17.95 -15.27
N PRO A 291 7.69 18.66 -14.87
CA PRO A 291 7.79 20.00 -14.31
C PRO A 291 8.75 20.06 -13.13
N GLN A 292 9.52 21.14 -13.06
CA GLN A 292 10.55 21.38 -12.04
C GLN A 292 10.14 22.54 -11.12
N GLY A 293 10.95 22.84 -10.10
CA GLY A 293 10.71 23.87 -9.10
C GLY A 293 10.05 23.31 -7.86
N PRO A 294 10.78 22.48 -7.08
CA PRO A 294 10.30 21.90 -5.81
C PRO A 294 10.08 22.99 -4.75
N ALA A 295 9.36 22.66 -3.72
CA ALA A 295 9.28 23.49 -2.52
C ALA A 295 10.65 23.64 -1.86
N LYS A 296 10.78 24.67 -1.01
CA LYS A 296 12.04 24.97 -0.33
C LYS A 296 12.55 23.78 0.48
N GLY A 297 13.81 23.43 0.26
CA GLY A 297 14.49 22.33 0.96
C GLY A 297 14.24 20.95 0.36
N ASP A 298 13.43 20.84 -0.66
CA ASP A 298 13.16 19.60 -1.37
C ASP A 298 13.89 19.53 -2.73
N ARG A 299 13.77 18.40 -3.41
CA ARG A 299 14.33 18.12 -4.74
C ARG A 299 13.26 17.50 -5.64
N LEU A 300 13.57 17.33 -6.91
CA LEU A 300 12.74 16.59 -7.86
C LEU A 300 13.59 15.67 -8.72
N SER A 301 13.02 14.56 -9.15
CA SER A 301 13.56 13.83 -10.28
C SER A 301 13.39 14.66 -11.56
N PRO A 302 14.39 14.73 -12.45
CA PRO A 302 14.27 15.42 -13.73
C PRO A 302 13.30 14.74 -14.69
N THR A 303 13.11 13.44 -14.55
CA THR A 303 12.26 12.60 -15.39
C THR A 303 11.41 11.66 -14.54
N GLN A 304 10.36 11.12 -15.17
CA GLN A 304 9.54 10.04 -14.62
C GLN A 304 9.26 9.01 -15.72
N PRO A 305 9.03 7.73 -15.38
CA PRO A 305 8.67 6.70 -16.35
C PRO A 305 7.22 6.85 -16.79
N PHE A 306 6.96 6.78 -18.08
CA PHE A 306 5.63 6.84 -18.68
C PHE A 306 5.36 5.59 -19.49
N SER A 307 4.54 4.69 -18.97
CA SER A 307 4.15 3.48 -19.70
C SER A 307 3.41 3.81 -20.99
N GLU A 308 3.70 3.07 -22.05
CA GLU A 308 2.90 3.11 -23.30
C GLU A 308 1.51 2.50 -23.11
N LEU A 309 1.31 1.65 -22.09
CA LEU A 309 0.00 1.19 -21.65
C LEU A 309 -0.50 2.12 -20.55
N THR A 310 -1.38 3.05 -20.89
CA THR A 310 -1.84 4.06 -19.95
C THR A 310 -3.28 4.49 -20.21
N PHE A 311 -3.99 4.82 -19.11
CA PHE A 311 -5.29 5.50 -19.13
C PHE A 311 -5.16 6.99 -18.80
N ARG A 312 -3.95 7.44 -18.49
CA ARG A 312 -3.67 8.84 -18.18
C ARG A 312 -4.08 9.73 -19.37
N PRO A 313 -4.80 10.82 -19.13
CA PRO A 313 -5.13 11.78 -20.17
C PRO A 313 -3.88 12.33 -20.86
N GLU A 314 -3.84 12.30 -22.18
CA GLU A 314 -2.69 12.81 -22.96
C GLU A 314 -2.60 14.33 -22.94
N LYS A 315 -3.76 14.99 -22.91
CA LYS A 315 -3.84 16.46 -22.93
C LYS A 315 -3.83 17.04 -21.53
N LYS A 316 -3.07 18.11 -21.36
CA LYS A 316 -3.13 18.92 -20.13
C LYS A 316 -4.53 19.52 -20.00
N LEU A 317 -5.00 19.60 -18.75
CA LEU A 317 -6.22 20.34 -18.45
C LEU A 317 -6.06 21.82 -18.74
N THR A 318 -7.15 22.45 -19.09
CA THR A 318 -7.27 23.90 -19.30
C THR A 318 -8.47 24.42 -18.51
N GLY A 319 -8.60 25.74 -18.38
CA GLY A 319 -9.80 26.31 -17.78
C GLY A 319 -11.11 25.94 -18.51
N ALA A 320 -11.03 25.51 -19.78
CA ALA A 320 -12.21 25.07 -20.54
C ALA A 320 -12.70 23.67 -20.10
N ASP A 321 -11.82 22.86 -19.51
CA ASP A 321 -12.14 21.51 -19.02
C ASP A 321 -12.81 21.53 -17.64
N MET A 322 -12.84 22.69 -16.98
CA MET A 322 -13.47 22.83 -15.68
C MET A 322 -14.98 22.72 -15.79
N TRP A 323 -15.53 21.86 -14.97
CA TRP A 323 -16.96 21.57 -14.94
C TRP A 323 -17.66 22.27 -13.77
N GLY A 324 -18.97 22.51 -13.91
CA GLY A 324 -19.83 22.98 -12.85
C GLY A 324 -21.30 22.68 -13.18
N ALA A 325 -22.10 22.39 -12.17
CA ALA A 325 -23.53 22.09 -12.30
C ALA A 325 -24.31 23.30 -12.85
N THR A 326 -23.81 24.49 -12.59
CA THR A 326 -24.32 25.76 -13.13
C THR A 326 -23.18 26.55 -13.79
N ILE A 327 -23.54 27.59 -14.55
CA ILE A 327 -22.54 28.52 -15.12
C ILE A 327 -21.73 29.26 -14.06
N TYR A 328 -22.29 29.45 -12.86
CA TYR A 328 -21.60 30.09 -11.76
C TYR A 328 -20.57 29.12 -11.13
N ASP A 329 -20.94 27.86 -10.89
CA ASP A 329 -20.02 26.84 -10.38
C ASP A 329 -18.88 26.66 -11.37
N GLN A 330 -19.18 26.59 -12.69
CA GLN A 330 -18.15 26.48 -13.73
C GLN A 330 -17.19 27.67 -13.69
N LEU A 331 -17.73 28.91 -13.53
CA LEU A 331 -16.89 30.10 -13.40
C LEU A 331 -15.99 30.03 -12.19
N VAL A 332 -16.52 29.64 -11.02
CA VAL A 332 -15.74 29.46 -9.79
C VAL A 332 -14.63 28.42 -10.00
N CYS A 333 -14.95 27.25 -10.56
CA CYS A 333 -13.94 26.20 -10.83
C CYS A 333 -12.86 26.69 -11.82
N ARG A 334 -13.21 27.47 -12.83
CA ARG A 334 -12.22 28.07 -13.75
C ARG A 334 -11.33 29.11 -13.08
N VAL A 335 -11.88 29.95 -12.21
CA VAL A 335 -11.09 30.90 -11.41
C VAL A 335 -10.14 30.15 -10.47
N MET A 336 -10.62 29.13 -9.78
CA MET A 336 -9.78 28.27 -8.92
C MET A 336 -8.66 27.62 -9.73
N PHE A 337 -8.95 27.02 -10.88
CA PHE A 337 -7.96 26.42 -11.76
C PHE A 337 -6.82 27.40 -12.09
N HIS A 338 -7.16 28.63 -12.49
CA HIS A 338 -6.19 29.65 -12.85
C HIS A 338 -5.43 30.25 -11.64
N SER A 339 -5.91 30.03 -10.41
CA SER A 339 -5.18 30.44 -9.20
C SER A 339 -4.14 29.42 -8.74
N LEU A 340 -4.22 28.19 -9.24
CA LEU A 340 -3.34 27.08 -8.89
C LEU A 340 -2.17 26.97 -9.88
N ARG A 341 -1.07 26.40 -9.41
CA ARG A 341 0.03 25.96 -10.26
C ARG A 341 -0.36 24.66 -10.97
N TYR A 342 -0.29 24.65 -12.30
CA TYR A 342 -0.51 23.43 -13.09
C TYR A 342 0.29 23.47 -14.40
N GLU A 343 1.20 22.51 -14.54
CA GLU A 343 2.08 22.37 -15.70
C GLU A 343 1.92 21.00 -16.39
N GLY A 344 0.96 20.18 -15.92
CA GLY A 344 0.68 18.81 -16.34
C GLY A 344 0.99 17.79 -15.23
N THR A 345 1.04 16.52 -15.61
CA THR A 345 1.35 15.42 -14.69
C THR A 345 2.69 15.67 -13.98
N PHE A 346 2.75 15.35 -12.68
CA PHE A 346 3.92 15.59 -11.82
C PHE A 346 4.28 17.08 -11.61
N THR A 347 3.32 18.00 -11.71
CA THR A 347 3.52 19.36 -11.19
C THR A 347 3.75 19.30 -9.70
N PRO A 348 4.89 19.79 -9.17
CA PRO A 348 5.23 19.59 -7.76
C PRO A 348 4.32 20.39 -6.83
N PRO A 349 4.08 19.89 -5.61
CA PRO A 349 3.38 20.62 -4.55
C PRO A 349 4.00 21.99 -4.28
N SER A 350 3.19 22.99 -3.97
CA SER A 350 3.65 24.36 -3.79
C SER A 350 2.84 25.15 -2.76
N GLU A 351 3.42 26.24 -2.25
CA GLU A 351 2.74 27.18 -1.35
C GLU A 351 1.61 27.95 -2.05
N GLN A 352 1.69 28.15 -3.37
CA GLN A 352 0.59 28.70 -4.16
C GLN A 352 -0.64 27.78 -4.14
N GLY A 353 -0.43 26.49 -4.04
CA GLY A 353 -1.37 25.41 -4.30
C GLY A 353 -1.18 24.87 -5.71
N THR A 354 -1.15 23.56 -5.82
CA THR A 354 -0.90 22.82 -7.07
C THR A 354 -2.13 21.98 -7.41
N LEU A 355 -2.54 22.01 -8.67
CA LEU A 355 -3.48 21.03 -9.19
C LEU A 355 -2.70 19.78 -9.57
N VAL A 356 -2.92 18.68 -8.88
CA VAL A 356 -2.38 17.35 -9.17
C VAL A 356 -3.40 16.60 -10.03
N PHE A 357 -3.01 16.19 -11.24
CA PHE A 357 -3.89 15.44 -12.12
C PHE A 357 -3.11 14.41 -12.96
N PRO A 358 -3.46 13.11 -12.86
CA PRO A 358 -4.42 12.52 -11.93
C PRO A 358 -4.10 12.83 -10.48
N GLY A 359 -5.11 12.88 -9.60
CA GLY A 359 -4.94 13.17 -8.19
C GLY A 359 -4.37 11.98 -7.39
N ASN A 360 -4.06 12.21 -6.12
CA ASN A 360 -3.48 11.20 -5.21
C ASN A 360 -4.48 10.08 -4.82
N LEU A 361 -5.79 10.31 -4.97
CA LEU A 361 -6.77 9.21 -4.91
C LEU A 361 -6.57 8.19 -6.03
N GLY A 362 -5.79 8.55 -7.04
CA GLY A 362 -5.34 7.66 -8.10
C GLY A 362 -6.34 7.41 -9.23
N MET A 363 -5.82 7.12 -10.41
CA MET A 363 -6.63 6.56 -11.51
C MET A 363 -6.94 5.09 -11.27
N PHE A 364 -6.04 4.37 -10.64
CA PHE A 364 -6.28 3.03 -10.11
C PHE A 364 -6.14 3.07 -8.60
N GLU A 365 -6.96 2.31 -7.94
CA GLU A 365 -6.98 2.06 -6.52
C GLU A 365 -7.02 0.55 -6.23
N TRP A 366 -7.19 0.15 -4.99
CA TRP A 366 -7.12 -1.25 -4.55
C TRP A 366 -8.01 -2.24 -5.34
N GLY A 367 -8.98 -1.76 -6.13
CA GLY A 367 -9.77 -2.57 -7.05
C GLY A 367 -8.97 -3.15 -8.22
N GLY A 368 -7.83 -2.56 -8.58
CA GLY A 368 -6.89 -3.08 -9.56
C GLY A 368 -7.48 -3.29 -10.96
N LEU A 369 -7.11 -4.40 -11.59
CA LEU A 369 -7.62 -4.85 -12.89
C LEU A 369 -7.86 -6.35 -12.90
N ALA A 370 -8.76 -6.81 -13.78
CA ALA A 370 -9.02 -8.20 -14.04
C ALA A 370 -8.46 -8.61 -15.41
N VAL A 371 -7.93 -9.84 -15.51
CA VAL A 371 -7.39 -10.39 -16.76
C VAL A 371 -8.12 -11.67 -17.12
N ASP A 372 -8.70 -11.72 -18.33
CA ASP A 372 -9.19 -12.94 -18.96
C ASP A 372 -8.01 -13.52 -19.78
N THR A 373 -7.38 -14.54 -19.24
CA THR A 373 -6.19 -15.16 -19.86
C THR A 373 -6.52 -15.95 -21.13
N ASP A 374 -7.76 -16.42 -21.27
CA ASP A 374 -8.18 -17.20 -22.45
C ASP A 374 -8.42 -16.30 -23.67
N ARG A 375 -8.95 -15.09 -23.41
CA ARG A 375 -9.19 -14.08 -24.45
C ARG A 375 -8.06 -13.06 -24.57
N GLU A 376 -7.09 -13.10 -23.66
CA GLU A 376 -5.99 -12.12 -23.55
C GLU A 376 -6.50 -10.67 -23.44
N ILE A 377 -7.56 -10.47 -22.61
CA ILE A 377 -8.19 -9.18 -22.37
C ILE A 377 -7.95 -8.77 -20.92
N ALA A 378 -7.49 -7.51 -20.71
CA ALA A 378 -7.49 -6.87 -19.40
C ALA A 378 -8.65 -5.88 -19.31
N ILE A 379 -9.37 -5.90 -18.18
CA ILE A 379 -10.50 -5.03 -17.88
C ILE A 379 -10.10 -4.15 -16.70
N ALA A 380 -10.21 -2.84 -16.89
CA ALA A 380 -9.86 -1.85 -15.89
C ALA A 380 -10.99 -0.80 -15.74
N ASN A 381 -11.09 -0.20 -14.55
CA ASN A 381 -12.05 0.85 -14.25
C ASN A 381 -11.30 2.07 -13.67
N PRO A 382 -10.69 2.93 -14.53
CA PRO A 382 -9.92 4.07 -14.07
C PRO A 382 -10.81 5.22 -13.60
N ILE A 383 -10.31 5.98 -12.61
CA ILE A 383 -10.91 7.21 -12.09
C ILE A 383 -10.03 8.40 -12.50
N ALA A 384 -10.62 9.46 -13.01
CA ALA A 384 -9.89 10.65 -13.45
C ALA A 384 -10.33 11.88 -12.63
N LEU A 385 -10.00 11.89 -11.34
CA LEU A 385 -10.26 13.01 -10.46
C LEU A 385 -8.98 13.86 -10.27
N PRO A 386 -9.07 15.20 -10.27
CA PRO A 386 -8.00 16.07 -9.83
C PRO A 386 -7.96 16.17 -8.31
N PHE A 387 -6.80 16.56 -7.79
CA PHE A 387 -6.60 16.87 -6.38
C PHE A 387 -5.87 18.21 -6.26
N VAL A 388 -6.20 19.00 -5.24
CA VAL A 388 -5.47 20.23 -4.94
C VAL A 388 -4.58 19.97 -3.74
N SER A 389 -3.27 20.13 -3.90
CA SER A 389 -2.27 20.06 -2.85
C SER A 389 -1.67 21.43 -2.59
N LYS A 390 -1.72 21.91 -1.36
CA LYS A 390 -1.16 23.20 -0.96
C LYS A 390 -0.29 23.05 0.27
N LEU A 391 0.99 23.39 0.12
CA LEU A 391 1.94 23.41 1.21
C LEU A 391 1.76 24.66 2.09
N ILE A 392 1.70 24.45 3.38
CA ILE A 392 1.54 25.51 4.38
C ILE A 392 2.85 25.59 5.19
N PRO A 393 3.61 26.67 5.03
CA PRO A 393 4.86 26.85 5.81
C PRO A 393 4.60 26.86 7.31
N ARG A 394 5.60 26.42 8.09
CA ARG A 394 5.55 26.49 9.55
C ARG A 394 5.49 27.92 10.04
N GLY A 395 4.71 28.13 11.10
CA GLY A 395 4.50 29.45 11.69
C GLY A 395 3.40 29.44 12.74
N PRO A 396 2.92 30.64 13.14
CA PRO A 396 1.76 30.75 14.06
C PRO A 396 0.55 30.00 13.50
N GLY A 397 -0.01 29.05 14.28
CA GLY A 397 -1.14 28.22 13.86
C GLY A 397 -0.77 26.98 13.04
N ASN A 398 0.49 26.82 12.65
CA ASN A 398 1.01 25.60 12.00
C ASN A 398 2.37 25.21 12.62
N PRO A 399 2.41 24.67 13.84
CA PRO A 399 3.65 24.34 14.55
C PRO A 399 4.36 23.15 13.90
N ILE A 400 5.69 23.08 14.07
CA ILE A 400 6.50 21.96 13.56
C ILE A 400 6.32 20.68 14.41
N GLU A 401 6.00 20.85 15.69
CA GLU A 401 5.75 19.75 16.63
C GLU A 401 4.24 19.63 16.90
N PRO A 402 3.74 18.42 17.16
CA PRO A 402 2.35 18.24 17.54
C PRO A 402 2.03 19.02 18.82
N PRO A 403 0.83 19.60 18.95
CA PRO A 403 0.37 20.23 20.17
C PRO A 403 0.38 19.27 21.37
N GLU A 404 0.58 19.78 22.56
CA GLU A 404 0.51 18.97 23.78
C GLU A 404 -0.86 18.28 23.89
N GLY A 405 -0.83 16.95 24.09
CA GLY A 405 -2.03 16.13 24.19
C GLY A 405 -2.62 15.69 22.84
N ASP A 406 -2.03 16.06 21.71
CA ASP A 406 -2.37 15.47 20.42
C ASP A 406 -1.98 13.99 20.43
N LYS A 407 -2.93 13.12 20.08
CA LYS A 407 -2.74 11.66 20.10
C LYS A 407 -2.42 11.07 18.72
N GLY A 408 -2.21 11.93 17.74
CA GLY A 408 -2.20 11.52 16.37
C GLY A 408 -3.62 11.29 15.83
N GLY A 409 -3.74 11.03 14.58
CA GLY A 409 -5.03 10.67 14.02
C GLY A 409 -5.20 11.09 12.57
N SER A 410 -6.38 10.92 12.10
CA SER A 410 -6.94 10.99 10.76
C SER A 410 -6.63 12.26 9.93
N GLY A 411 -5.36 12.67 9.85
CA GLY A 411 -4.98 13.88 9.12
C GLY A 411 -5.30 13.82 7.63
N THR A 412 -4.98 12.72 6.99
CA THR A 412 -5.15 12.51 5.54
C THR A 412 -6.59 12.57 5.09
N GLU A 413 -7.47 11.85 5.76
CA GLU A 413 -8.89 11.75 5.40
C GLU A 413 -9.65 13.08 5.62
N SER A 414 -9.16 13.94 6.49
CA SER A 414 -9.80 15.23 6.80
C SER A 414 -9.44 16.36 5.83
N GLY A 415 -8.53 16.14 4.89
CA GLY A 415 -8.03 17.16 3.97
C GLY A 415 -7.04 18.15 4.59
N VAL A 416 -6.60 17.91 5.84
CA VAL A 416 -5.52 18.65 6.50
C VAL A 416 -4.49 17.64 6.97
N GLN A 417 -3.26 17.79 6.47
CA GLN A 417 -2.15 16.89 6.73
C GLN A 417 -1.07 17.65 7.51
N PRO A 418 -0.95 17.42 8.82
CA PRO A 418 -0.06 18.21 9.65
C PRO A 418 1.42 18.03 9.31
N GLN A 419 1.86 16.85 8.88
CA GLN A 419 3.24 16.53 8.53
C GLN A 419 4.25 17.05 9.56
N TYR A 420 4.00 16.81 10.87
CA TYR A 420 4.87 17.28 11.93
C TYR A 420 6.31 16.80 11.75
N GLY A 421 7.26 17.65 12.17
CA GLY A 421 8.69 17.38 12.03
C GLY A 421 9.31 17.84 10.71
N VAL A 422 8.52 18.22 9.69
CA VAL A 422 9.02 18.75 8.40
C VAL A 422 8.59 20.20 8.19
N PRO A 423 9.22 20.97 7.25
CA PRO A 423 9.02 22.42 7.09
C PRO A 423 7.62 22.86 6.68
N PHE A 424 6.77 21.96 6.24
CA PHE A 424 5.43 22.26 5.75
C PHE A 424 4.38 21.32 6.35
N GLY A 425 3.19 21.84 6.64
CA GLY A 425 1.96 21.05 6.63
C GLY A 425 1.33 21.10 5.24
N GLU A 426 0.25 20.36 5.02
CA GLU A 426 -0.44 20.32 3.74
C GLU A 426 -1.94 20.45 3.91
N ILE A 427 -2.59 21.13 2.98
CA ILE A 427 -4.04 21.09 2.79
C ILE A 427 -4.30 20.47 1.43
N GLY A 428 -4.91 19.27 1.45
CA GLY A 428 -5.33 18.54 0.28
C GLY A 428 -6.85 18.55 0.10
N ARG A 429 -7.31 18.58 -1.16
CA ARG A 429 -8.75 18.48 -1.50
C ARG A 429 -8.91 17.79 -2.85
N ALA A 430 -9.80 16.78 -2.89
CA ALA A 430 -10.26 16.15 -4.12
C ALA A 430 -11.37 16.96 -4.79
#